data_dfc24c5a1a99e408688131c5d09de4bb
#
_entry.id   dfc24c5a1a99e408688131c5d09de4bb
#
_cell.length_a   1.000
_cell.length_b   1.000
_cell.length_c   1.000
_cell.angle_alpha   90.00
_cell.angle_beta   90.00
_cell.angle_gamma   90.00
#
_symmetry.space_group_name_H-M   'P 1'
#
loop_
_entity.id
_entity.type
_entity.pdbx_description
1 polymer ?
#
loop_
_entity_poly.entity_id
_entity_poly.type
_entity_poly.pdbx_seq_one_letter_code
_entity_poly.pdbx_strand_id
1 'polypeptide(L)'
;MKSISITINIILALAIAGLYYLHFSEKKSAAENSAKAALPIIAPKMDLKASTIVYVNSDSLMENYDMVKEVKKELERERAAAENQFASKYKALESEYNELKAKAPTMSEEEGAAKQQELMMKEQKLNEYRDELSDNLAKAEMKRTEKIQQEIEDYMKTNYSKTNYSYILGHTKGGGILYSQQNLDITKEVLDGLNNTYKAQHKK
;
A
#
# COMPACT_ATOMS: atom_id res chain seq x y z
N MET A 1 58.14 -45.16 -23.55
CA MET A 1 56.78 -44.63 -23.31
C MET A 1 56.72 -43.46 -22.34
N LYS A 2 57.71 -43.18 -21.48
CA LYS A 2 57.71 -42.01 -20.55
C LYS A 2 57.94 -40.66 -21.22
N SER A 3 58.68 -40.57 -22.34
CA SER A 3 59.01 -39.33 -23.05
C SER A 3 57.79 -38.73 -23.81
N ILE A 4 56.92 -39.55 -24.36
CA ILE A 4 55.72 -39.13 -25.10
C ILE A 4 54.69 -38.46 -24.18
N SER A 5 54.56 -38.98 -22.96
CA SER A 5 53.63 -38.39 -21.98
C SER A 5 54.07 -37.01 -21.50
N ILE A 6 55.38 -36.76 -21.40
CA ILE A 6 55.91 -35.48 -20.99
C ILE A 6 55.74 -34.41 -22.11
N THR A 7 55.94 -34.77 -23.37
CA THR A 7 55.73 -33.85 -24.50
C THR A 7 54.24 -33.45 -24.64
N ILE A 8 53.31 -34.39 -24.46
CA ILE A 8 51.87 -34.10 -24.49
C ILE A 8 51.46 -33.16 -23.38
N ASN A 9 51.99 -33.34 -22.16
CA ASN A 9 51.66 -32.47 -21.03
C ASN A 9 52.22 -31.03 -21.20
N ILE A 10 53.40 -30.90 -21.85
CA ILE A 10 53.97 -29.55 -22.14
C ILE A 10 53.14 -28.85 -23.22
N ILE A 11 52.65 -29.54 -24.25
CA ILE A 11 51.81 -28.98 -25.29
C ILE A 11 50.45 -28.56 -24.69
N LEU A 12 49.90 -29.35 -23.79
CA LEU A 12 48.64 -29.04 -23.11
C LEU A 12 48.77 -27.81 -22.18
N ALA A 13 49.88 -27.71 -21.45
CA ALA A 13 50.18 -26.55 -20.61
C ALA A 13 50.34 -25.25 -21.41
N LEU A 14 51.01 -25.32 -22.58
CA LEU A 14 51.14 -24.19 -23.48
C LEU A 14 49.83 -23.77 -24.13
N ALA A 15 48.96 -24.74 -24.45
CA ALA A 15 47.63 -24.47 -24.99
C ALA A 15 46.74 -23.77 -23.93
N ILE A 16 46.80 -24.22 -22.68
CA ILE A 16 46.06 -23.60 -21.56
C ILE A 16 46.57 -22.18 -21.28
N ALA A 17 47.90 -21.98 -21.29
CA ALA A 17 48.48 -20.66 -21.10
C ALA A 17 48.11 -19.70 -22.26
N GLY A 18 48.05 -20.19 -23.49
CA GLY A 18 47.60 -19.42 -24.67
C GLY A 18 46.13 -19.04 -24.59
N LEU A 19 45.25 -19.98 -24.20
CA LEU A 19 43.84 -19.68 -23.97
C LEU A 19 43.62 -18.68 -22.82
N TYR A 20 44.40 -18.80 -21.76
CA TYR A 20 44.33 -17.85 -20.65
C TYR A 20 44.79 -16.46 -21.06
N TYR A 21 45.82 -16.35 -21.86
CA TYR A 21 46.31 -15.10 -22.41
C TYR A 21 45.30 -14.44 -23.36
N LEU A 22 44.66 -15.20 -24.25
CA LEU A 22 43.61 -14.70 -25.14
C LEU A 22 42.39 -14.24 -24.35
N HIS A 23 41.94 -15.03 -23.38
CA HIS A 23 40.79 -14.67 -22.55
C HIS A 23 41.01 -13.44 -21.66
N PHE A 24 42.24 -13.23 -21.20
CA PHE A 24 42.60 -12.05 -20.39
C PHE A 24 42.90 -10.81 -21.24
N SER A 25 43.39 -11.01 -22.48
CA SER A 25 43.63 -9.93 -23.44
C SER A 25 42.31 -9.35 -23.96
N GLU A 26 41.28 -10.16 -24.21
CA GLU A 26 39.97 -9.68 -24.63
C GLU A 26 39.29 -8.84 -23.56
N LYS A 27 39.48 -9.18 -22.25
CA LYS A 27 38.90 -8.37 -21.15
C LYS A 27 39.53 -6.97 -21.04
N LYS A 28 40.78 -6.80 -21.42
CA LYS A 28 41.43 -5.46 -21.42
C LYS A 28 40.93 -4.57 -22.56
N SER A 29 40.63 -5.14 -23.72
CA SER A 29 40.12 -4.38 -24.87
C SER A 29 38.63 -4.01 -24.71
N ALA A 30 37.86 -4.84 -24.02
CA ALA A 30 36.45 -4.56 -23.74
C ALA A 30 36.26 -3.46 -22.67
N ALA A 31 37.19 -3.35 -21.70
CA ALA A 31 37.13 -2.32 -20.68
C ALA A 31 37.48 -0.92 -21.19
N GLU A 32 38.41 -0.80 -22.15
CA GLU A 32 38.75 0.49 -22.77
C GLU A 32 37.70 0.97 -23.80
N ASN A 33 37.02 0.05 -24.49
CA ASN A 33 35.98 0.43 -25.44
C ASN A 33 34.63 0.75 -24.77
N SER A 34 34.35 0.25 -23.55
CA SER A 34 33.15 0.66 -22.79
C SER A 34 33.22 2.08 -22.24
N ALA A 35 34.44 2.63 -22.07
CA ALA A 35 34.59 4.02 -21.62
C ALA A 35 34.43 5.06 -22.75
N LYS A 36 34.39 4.62 -24.03
CA LYS A 36 34.32 5.53 -25.20
C LYS A 36 32.96 5.54 -25.91
N ALA A 37 32.02 4.71 -25.49
CA ALA A 37 30.66 4.69 -26.04
C ALA A 37 29.64 5.30 -25.07
N ALA A 38 30.03 6.33 -24.33
CA ALA A 38 29.05 7.26 -23.80
C ALA A 38 28.51 8.03 -25.02
N LEU A 39 27.39 7.57 -25.57
CA LEU A 39 26.59 8.39 -26.47
C LEU A 39 26.44 9.76 -25.81
N PRO A 40 26.69 10.87 -26.51
CA PRO A 40 26.36 12.15 -25.94
C PRO A 40 24.88 12.11 -25.65
N ILE A 41 24.53 12.12 -24.36
CA ILE A 41 23.15 12.42 -23.94
C ILE A 41 22.95 13.83 -24.45
N ILE A 42 22.34 13.95 -25.64
CA ILE A 42 21.75 15.20 -26.11
C ILE A 42 20.55 15.39 -25.19
N ALA A 43 20.83 15.83 -23.96
CA ALA A 43 19.80 16.39 -23.13
C ALA A 43 19.25 17.55 -23.96
N PRO A 44 17.98 17.55 -24.37
CA PRO A 44 17.39 18.72 -24.97
C PRO A 44 17.70 19.87 -24.01
N LYS A 45 18.27 20.97 -24.53
CA LYS A 45 18.41 22.23 -23.80
C LYS A 45 16.97 22.73 -23.62
N MET A 46 16.24 22.08 -22.68
CA MET A 46 15.02 22.63 -22.16
C MET A 46 15.47 23.79 -21.28
N ASP A 47 15.17 25.00 -21.70
CA ASP A 47 15.09 26.16 -20.83
C ASP A 47 13.94 25.88 -19.84
N LEU A 48 14.15 24.95 -18.97
CA LEU A 48 13.41 24.81 -17.73
C LEU A 48 13.85 26.03 -16.90
N LYS A 49 13.11 27.13 -16.99
CA LYS A 49 13.00 28.06 -15.85
C LYS A 49 12.96 27.16 -14.65
N ALA A 50 13.92 27.28 -13.76
CA ALA A 50 14.24 26.33 -12.70
C ALA A 50 12.94 25.81 -12.03
N SER A 51 12.43 24.68 -12.56
CA SER A 51 11.25 24.03 -12.02
C SER A 51 11.66 23.37 -10.73
N THR A 52 11.22 23.92 -9.60
CA THR A 52 11.54 23.32 -8.32
C THR A 52 10.60 22.15 -8.09
N ILE A 53 11.18 20.96 -7.92
CA ILE A 53 10.47 19.76 -7.50
C ILE A 53 10.70 19.60 -6.01
N VAL A 54 9.63 19.53 -5.25
CA VAL A 54 9.66 19.29 -3.81
C VAL A 54 8.90 18.01 -3.49
N TYR A 55 9.04 17.51 -2.27
CA TYR A 55 8.32 16.32 -1.86
C TYR A 55 7.69 16.46 -0.49
N VAL A 56 6.70 15.62 -0.27
CA VAL A 56 6.00 15.44 1.00
C VAL A 56 6.08 13.97 1.38
N ASN A 57 6.45 13.67 2.62
CA ASN A 57 6.41 12.33 3.15
C ASN A 57 4.95 11.93 3.41
N SER A 58 4.41 11.08 2.53
CA SER A 58 3.02 10.64 2.58
C SER A 58 2.72 9.80 3.83
N ASP A 59 3.69 8.99 4.29
CA ASP A 59 3.54 8.19 5.50
C ASP A 59 3.37 9.11 6.71
N SER A 60 4.19 10.16 6.80
CA SER A 60 4.10 11.17 7.87
C SER A 60 2.79 11.96 7.81
N LEU A 61 2.29 12.30 6.60
CA LEU A 61 0.98 12.94 6.44
C LEU A 61 -0.13 12.03 6.97
N MET A 62 -0.16 10.77 6.53
CA MET A 62 -1.20 9.80 6.92
C MET A 62 -1.16 9.45 8.41
N GLU A 63 -0.02 9.60 9.07
CA GLU A 63 0.13 9.38 10.50
C GLU A 63 -0.28 10.61 11.33
N ASN A 64 0.04 11.83 10.86
CA ASN A 64 -0.03 13.04 11.68
C ASN A 64 -1.14 14.00 11.28
N TYR A 65 -1.79 13.83 10.15
CA TYR A 65 -2.93 14.67 9.75
C TYR A 65 -4.15 14.41 10.65
N ASP A 66 -4.65 15.46 11.30
CA ASP A 66 -5.72 15.36 12.29
C ASP A 66 -7.02 14.80 11.71
N MET A 67 -7.35 15.09 10.45
CA MET A 67 -8.48 14.47 9.75
C MET A 67 -8.34 12.95 9.64
N VAL A 68 -7.13 12.46 9.32
CA VAL A 68 -6.87 11.00 9.23
C VAL A 68 -7.07 10.33 10.57
N LYS A 69 -6.60 10.96 11.66
CA LYS A 69 -6.78 10.45 13.02
C LYS A 69 -8.25 10.38 13.42
N GLU A 70 -9.03 11.40 13.08
CA GLU A 70 -10.47 11.40 13.40
C GLU A 70 -11.21 10.35 12.56
N VAL A 71 -10.92 10.26 11.26
CA VAL A 71 -11.51 9.22 10.39
C VAL A 71 -11.20 7.82 10.88
N LYS A 72 -9.96 7.53 11.29
CA LYS A 72 -9.60 6.23 11.88
C LYS A 72 -10.44 5.93 13.12
N LYS A 73 -10.57 6.90 14.00
CA LYS A 73 -11.36 6.76 15.23
C LYS A 73 -12.85 6.54 14.96
N GLU A 74 -13.40 7.22 13.94
CA GLU A 74 -14.78 7.00 13.51
C GLU A 74 -14.99 5.60 12.94
N LEU A 75 -14.09 5.14 12.06
CA LEU A 75 -14.14 3.80 11.50
C LEU A 75 -14.03 2.70 12.57
N GLU A 76 -13.17 2.90 13.57
CA GLU A 76 -13.06 1.97 14.72
C GLU A 76 -14.37 1.90 15.51
N ARG A 77 -15.02 3.05 15.75
CA ARG A 77 -16.32 3.09 16.42
C ARG A 77 -17.42 2.40 15.62
N GLU A 78 -17.47 2.65 14.31
CA GLU A 78 -18.44 2.00 13.42
C GLU A 78 -18.24 0.49 13.37
N ARG A 79 -16.98 0.05 13.28
CA ARG A 79 -16.63 -1.36 13.33
C ARG A 79 -17.07 -2.02 14.64
N ALA A 80 -16.74 -1.41 15.76
CA ALA A 80 -17.13 -1.90 17.07
C ALA A 80 -18.67 -1.95 17.21
N ALA A 81 -19.39 -0.95 16.70
CA ALA A 81 -20.85 -0.94 16.70
C ALA A 81 -21.43 -2.07 15.84
N ALA A 82 -20.87 -2.30 14.65
CA ALA A 82 -21.28 -3.38 13.77
C ALA A 82 -21.04 -4.78 14.39
N GLU A 83 -19.88 -4.98 15.00
CA GLU A 83 -19.53 -6.21 15.71
C GLU A 83 -20.51 -6.47 16.88
N ASN A 84 -20.83 -5.44 17.67
CA ASN A 84 -21.78 -5.55 18.77
C ASN A 84 -23.21 -5.87 18.29
N GLN A 85 -23.64 -5.25 17.18
CA GLN A 85 -24.97 -5.53 16.61
C GLN A 85 -25.05 -6.97 16.10
N PHE A 86 -24.01 -7.44 15.40
CA PHE A 86 -23.95 -8.83 14.94
C PHE A 86 -23.94 -9.81 16.12
N ALA A 87 -23.09 -9.58 17.12
CA ALA A 87 -23.02 -10.43 18.32
C ALA A 87 -24.37 -10.51 19.08
N SER A 88 -25.10 -9.40 19.17
CA SER A 88 -26.43 -9.38 19.79
C SER A 88 -27.44 -10.23 19.02
N LYS A 89 -27.48 -10.12 17.69
CA LYS A 89 -28.35 -10.92 16.82
C LYS A 89 -27.99 -12.41 16.87
N TYR A 90 -26.70 -12.72 16.86
CA TYR A 90 -26.20 -14.09 16.99
C TYR A 90 -26.63 -14.73 18.31
N LYS A 91 -26.46 -14.00 19.43
CA LYS A 91 -26.86 -14.46 20.75
C LYS A 91 -28.40 -14.68 20.86
N ALA A 92 -29.19 -13.83 20.23
CA ALA A 92 -30.65 -14.02 20.17
C ALA A 92 -31.00 -15.31 19.41
N LEU A 93 -30.37 -15.55 18.26
CA LEU A 93 -30.58 -16.78 17.50
C LEU A 93 -30.13 -18.02 18.27
N GLU A 94 -28.99 -17.97 18.95
CA GLU A 94 -28.53 -19.05 19.84
C GLU A 94 -29.53 -19.36 20.96
N SER A 95 -30.11 -18.32 21.57
CA SER A 95 -31.15 -18.49 22.59
C SER A 95 -32.37 -19.19 22.03
N GLU A 96 -32.82 -18.83 20.82
CA GLU A 96 -33.98 -19.48 20.17
C GLU A 96 -33.69 -20.96 19.83
N TYR A 97 -32.46 -21.29 19.42
CA TYR A 97 -32.04 -22.69 19.22
C TYR A 97 -32.09 -23.48 20.54
N ASN A 98 -31.61 -22.89 21.63
CA ASN A 98 -31.63 -23.53 22.95
C ASN A 98 -33.07 -23.73 23.45
N GLU A 99 -33.96 -22.77 23.20
CA GLU A 99 -35.39 -22.90 23.53
C GLU A 99 -36.06 -24.01 22.70
N LEU A 100 -35.78 -24.08 21.39
CA LEU A 100 -36.31 -25.16 20.57
C LEU A 100 -35.85 -26.52 21.11
N LYS A 101 -34.57 -26.66 21.43
CA LYS A 101 -34.00 -27.90 21.97
C LYS A 101 -34.64 -28.30 23.29
N ALA A 102 -34.95 -27.34 24.17
CA ALA A 102 -35.59 -27.58 25.44
C ALA A 102 -37.09 -27.99 25.30
N LYS A 103 -37.77 -27.41 24.32
CA LYS A 103 -39.20 -27.65 24.07
C LYS A 103 -39.48 -28.84 23.14
N ALA A 104 -38.48 -29.30 22.37
CA ALA A 104 -38.62 -30.37 21.39
C ALA A 104 -39.32 -31.63 21.93
N PRO A 105 -39.08 -32.11 23.18
CA PRO A 105 -39.78 -33.30 23.72
C PRO A 105 -41.29 -33.14 23.91
N THR A 106 -41.78 -31.89 23.94
CA THR A 106 -43.19 -31.57 24.21
C THR A 106 -43.93 -30.99 23.01
N MET A 107 -43.24 -30.77 21.89
CA MET A 107 -43.79 -30.24 20.64
C MET A 107 -44.31 -31.35 19.74
N SER A 108 -45.32 -31.04 18.92
CA SER A 108 -45.68 -31.92 17.80
C SER A 108 -44.58 -31.92 16.73
N GLU A 109 -44.54 -32.97 15.90
CA GLU A 109 -43.58 -33.10 14.81
C GLU A 109 -43.70 -31.93 13.82
N GLU A 110 -44.91 -31.50 13.51
CA GLU A 110 -45.19 -30.37 12.61
C GLU A 110 -44.70 -29.02 13.20
N GLU A 111 -44.95 -28.75 14.47
CA GLU A 111 -44.47 -27.56 15.17
C GLU A 111 -42.95 -27.52 15.25
N GLY A 112 -42.33 -28.67 15.53
CA GLY A 112 -40.86 -28.80 15.56
C GLY A 112 -40.21 -28.51 14.21
N ALA A 113 -40.77 -29.08 13.13
CA ALA A 113 -40.31 -28.87 11.77
C ALA A 113 -40.46 -27.39 11.34
N ALA A 114 -41.62 -26.77 11.61
CA ALA A 114 -41.86 -25.37 11.30
C ALA A 114 -40.86 -24.44 12.04
N LYS A 115 -40.59 -24.70 13.31
CA LYS A 115 -39.63 -23.90 14.10
C LYS A 115 -38.20 -24.08 13.64
N GLN A 116 -37.80 -25.27 13.25
CA GLN A 116 -36.50 -25.55 12.69
C GLN A 116 -36.29 -24.80 11.36
N GLN A 117 -37.33 -24.78 10.51
CA GLN A 117 -37.27 -24.03 9.24
C GLN A 117 -37.19 -22.51 9.50
N GLU A 118 -37.91 -21.99 10.48
CA GLU A 118 -37.81 -20.58 10.87
C GLU A 118 -36.40 -20.20 11.31
N LEU A 119 -35.77 -21.03 12.16
CA LEU A 119 -34.41 -20.80 12.64
C LEU A 119 -33.38 -20.87 11.51
N MET A 120 -33.55 -21.79 10.56
CA MET A 120 -32.69 -21.87 9.37
C MET A 120 -32.77 -20.61 8.51
N MET A 121 -33.97 -20.05 8.32
CA MET A 121 -34.15 -18.76 7.63
C MET A 121 -33.54 -17.58 8.41
N LYS A 122 -33.60 -17.58 9.73
CA LYS A 122 -32.97 -16.56 10.58
C LYS A 122 -31.47 -16.65 10.50
N GLU A 123 -30.88 -17.83 10.48
CA GLU A 123 -29.45 -18.05 10.30
C GLU A 123 -28.97 -17.54 8.94
N GLN A 124 -29.71 -17.83 7.87
CA GLN A 124 -29.40 -17.30 6.55
C GLN A 124 -29.42 -15.77 6.55
N LYS A 125 -30.47 -15.15 7.10
CA LYS A 125 -30.56 -13.68 7.22
C LYS A 125 -29.45 -13.09 8.07
N LEU A 126 -29.00 -13.79 9.09
CA LEU A 126 -27.87 -13.33 9.92
C LEU A 126 -26.56 -13.36 9.15
N ASN A 127 -26.34 -14.36 8.29
CA ASN A 127 -25.17 -14.40 7.41
C ASN A 127 -25.23 -13.28 6.36
N GLU A 128 -26.38 -13.07 5.72
CA GLU A 128 -26.58 -11.94 4.78
C GLU A 128 -26.33 -10.60 5.46
N TYR A 129 -26.79 -10.42 6.68
CA TYR A 129 -26.56 -9.21 7.48
C TYR A 129 -25.07 -9.00 7.82
N ARG A 130 -24.33 -10.06 8.13
CA ARG A 130 -22.87 -9.97 8.34
C ARG A 130 -22.15 -9.49 7.08
N ASP A 131 -22.53 -10.05 5.93
CA ASP A 131 -21.91 -9.69 4.65
C ASP A 131 -22.24 -8.24 4.27
N GLU A 132 -23.48 -7.79 4.51
CA GLU A 132 -23.89 -6.39 4.35
C GLU A 132 -23.11 -5.43 5.26
N LEU A 133 -22.89 -5.79 6.52
CA LEU A 133 -22.08 -4.98 7.44
C LEU A 133 -20.64 -4.85 6.94
N SER A 134 -20.04 -5.94 6.47
CA SER A 134 -18.68 -5.94 5.93
C SER A 134 -18.57 -5.03 4.70
N ASP A 135 -19.51 -5.15 3.77
CA ASP A 135 -19.58 -4.32 2.57
C ASP A 135 -19.74 -2.84 2.90
N ASN A 136 -20.60 -2.52 3.86
CA ASN A 136 -20.86 -1.15 4.26
C ASN A 136 -19.62 -0.52 4.92
N LEU A 137 -18.89 -1.27 5.76
CA LEU A 137 -17.63 -0.82 6.36
C LEU A 137 -16.57 -0.58 5.29
N ALA A 138 -16.40 -1.50 4.33
CA ALA A 138 -15.45 -1.34 3.24
C ALA A 138 -15.77 -0.11 2.36
N LYS A 139 -17.04 0.11 2.02
CA LYS A 139 -17.50 1.31 1.28
C LYS A 139 -17.25 2.60 2.06
N ALA A 140 -17.50 2.57 3.39
CA ALA A 140 -17.26 3.72 4.25
C ALA A 140 -15.77 4.09 4.31
N GLU A 141 -14.89 3.08 4.45
CA GLU A 141 -13.44 3.26 4.45
C GLU A 141 -12.94 3.85 3.13
N MET A 142 -13.36 3.28 1.98
CA MET A 142 -12.99 3.77 0.66
C MET A 142 -13.42 5.23 0.47
N LYS A 143 -14.69 5.57 0.77
CA LYS A 143 -15.22 6.93 0.64
C LYS A 143 -14.47 7.95 1.50
N ARG A 144 -14.06 7.56 2.72
CA ARG A 144 -13.30 8.43 3.61
C ARG A 144 -11.86 8.62 3.14
N THR A 145 -11.25 7.55 2.59
CA THR A 145 -9.91 7.64 2.00
C THR A 145 -9.91 8.59 0.80
N GLU A 146 -10.89 8.47 -0.09
CA GLU A 146 -11.08 9.40 -1.22
C GLU A 146 -11.24 10.85 -0.74
N LYS A 147 -12.02 11.07 0.31
CA LYS A 147 -12.20 12.39 0.88
C LYS A 147 -10.91 12.97 1.43
N ILE A 148 -10.11 12.17 2.15
CA ILE A 148 -8.80 12.61 2.65
C ILE A 148 -7.88 13.01 1.48
N GLN A 149 -7.82 12.21 0.43
CA GLN A 149 -7.02 12.50 -0.76
C GLN A 149 -7.47 13.80 -1.43
N GLN A 150 -8.76 13.99 -1.58
CA GLN A 150 -9.33 15.20 -2.17
C GLN A 150 -9.02 16.46 -1.34
N GLU A 151 -9.15 16.40 -0.03
CA GLU A 151 -8.80 17.52 0.87
C GLU A 151 -7.31 17.90 0.77
N ILE A 152 -6.42 16.91 0.68
CA ILE A 152 -4.99 17.13 0.46
C ILE A 152 -4.74 17.79 -0.90
N GLU A 153 -5.35 17.27 -1.97
CA GLU A 153 -5.23 17.85 -3.33
C GLU A 153 -5.72 19.28 -3.38
N ASP A 154 -6.89 19.56 -2.82
CA ASP A 154 -7.50 20.89 -2.84
C ASP A 154 -6.69 21.89 -2.01
N TYR A 155 -6.14 21.43 -0.88
CA TYR A 155 -5.18 22.21 -0.10
C TYR A 155 -3.93 22.54 -0.93
N MET A 156 -3.34 21.55 -1.62
CA MET A 156 -2.18 21.75 -2.48
C MET A 156 -2.48 22.74 -3.61
N LYS A 157 -3.59 22.55 -4.34
CA LYS A 157 -4.00 23.45 -5.43
C LYS A 157 -4.18 24.89 -4.94
N THR A 158 -4.79 25.07 -3.78
CA THR A 158 -5.09 26.39 -3.23
C THR A 158 -3.83 27.13 -2.77
N ASN A 159 -2.93 26.44 -2.08
CA ASN A 159 -1.81 27.09 -1.39
C ASN A 159 -0.53 27.13 -2.23
N TYR A 160 -0.34 26.18 -3.16
CA TYR A 160 0.91 26.05 -3.91
C TYR A 160 0.80 26.40 -5.40
N SER A 161 -0.40 26.67 -5.94
CA SER A 161 -0.58 27.03 -7.37
C SER A 161 0.17 28.30 -7.80
N LYS A 162 0.54 29.16 -6.88
CA LYS A 162 1.27 30.44 -7.14
C LYS A 162 2.74 30.37 -6.71
N THR A 163 3.22 29.22 -6.25
CA THR A 163 4.63 29.01 -5.88
C THR A 163 5.47 28.68 -7.11
N ASN A 164 6.79 28.63 -6.92
CA ASN A 164 7.73 28.18 -7.95
C ASN A 164 7.83 26.65 -8.03
N TYR A 165 6.97 25.91 -7.30
CA TYR A 165 6.95 24.45 -7.33
C TYR A 165 6.21 23.97 -8.58
N SER A 166 6.92 23.26 -9.45
CA SER A 166 6.32 22.63 -10.62
C SER A 166 5.72 21.26 -10.30
N TYR A 167 6.28 20.59 -9.30
CA TYR A 167 5.79 19.31 -8.81
C TYR A 167 5.95 19.22 -7.30
N ILE A 168 4.92 18.69 -6.64
CA ILE A 168 4.96 18.23 -5.25
C ILE A 168 4.76 16.71 -5.31
N LEU A 169 5.80 15.95 -5.00
CA LEU A 169 5.80 14.49 -5.12
C LEU A 169 5.51 13.86 -3.77
N GLY A 170 4.70 12.80 -3.76
CA GLY A 170 4.54 11.96 -2.58
C GLY A 170 5.74 11.03 -2.41
N HIS A 171 6.38 11.04 -1.26
CA HIS A 171 7.43 10.12 -0.86
C HIS A 171 6.89 9.15 0.18
N THR A 172 6.98 7.84 -0.07
CA THR A 172 6.68 6.76 0.87
C THR A 172 7.87 5.84 1.00
N LYS A 173 8.01 5.20 2.15
CA LYS A 173 9.06 4.18 2.34
C LYS A 173 8.84 3.02 1.35
N GLY A 174 9.85 2.75 0.51
CA GLY A 174 9.76 1.75 -0.56
C GLY A 174 9.05 2.23 -1.83
N GLY A 175 8.70 3.52 -1.92
CA GLY A 175 8.12 4.12 -3.12
C GLY A 175 9.13 4.43 -4.23
N GLY A 176 8.67 5.15 -5.26
CA GLY A 176 9.49 5.45 -6.45
C GLY A 176 10.60 6.48 -6.25
N ILE A 177 10.60 7.25 -5.15
CA ILE A 177 11.66 8.21 -4.84
C ILE A 177 12.72 7.51 -3.99
N LEU A 178 13.89 7.22 -4.58
CA LEU A 178 14.98 6.51 -3.90
C LEU A 178 15.87 7.44 -3.08
N TYR A 179 15.97 8.72 -3.47
CA TYR A 179 16.77 9.73 -2.79
C TYR A 179 16.18 11.11 -3.02
N SER A 180 16.20 11.92 -1.98
CA SER A 180 15.83 13.33 -2.03
C SER A 180 16.68 14.13 -1.03
N GLN A 181 16.94 15.40 -1.36
CA GLN A 181 17.61 16.32 -0.43
C GLN A 181 16.61 16.81 0.62
N GLN A 182 17.04 16.94 1.86
CA GLN A 182 16.19 17.34 2.97
C GLN A 182 15.62 18.77 2.83
N ASN A 183 16.35 19.64 2.14
CA ASN A 183 15.87 21.02 1.86
C ASN A 183 14.72 21.08 0.84
N LEU A 184 14.37 19.96 0.19
CA LEU A 184 13.22 19.82 -0.71
C LEU A 184 12.01 19.20 -0.01
N ASP A 185 12.14 18.86 1.28
CA ASP A 185 11.06 18.31 2.10
C ASP A 185 10.18 19.44 2.65
N ILE A 186 8.94 19.51 2.16
CA ILE A 186 7.92 20.45 2.64
C ILE A 186 6.86 19.76 3.50
N THR A 187 7.10 18.53 3.99
CA THR A 187 6.15 17.75 4.76
C THR A 187 5.59 18.51 5.97
N LYS A 188 6.48 19.14 6.75
CA LYS A 188 6.08 19.86 7.94
C LYS A 188 5.19 21.05 7.62
N GLU A 189 5.54 21.84 6.60
CA GLU A 189 4.77 23.01 6.17
C GLU A 189 3.37 22.58 5.71
N VAL A 190 3.28 21.57 4.87
CA VAL A 190 2.01 21.02 4.37
C VAL A 190 1.16 20.49 5.51
N LEU A 191 1.75 19.68 6.40
CA LEU A 191 1.05 19.08 7.53
C LEU A 191 0.50 20.14 8.51
N ASP A 192 1.31 21.13 8.85
CA ASP A 192 0.89 22.24 9.73
C ASP A 192 -0.27 23.01 9.09
N GLY A 193 -0.20 23.28 7.79
CA GLY A 193 -1.25 23.97 7.06
C GLY A 193 -2.55 23.17 6.96
N LEU A 194 -2.47 21.88 6.63
CA LEU A 194 -3.62 20.97 6.61
C LEU A 194 -4.30 20.91 7.98
N ASN A 195 -3.52 20.72 9.05
CA ASN A 195 -4.05 20.67 10.40
C ASN A 195 -4.69 21.98 10.85
N ASN A 196 -4.10 23.12 10.49
CA ASN A 196 -4.68 24.43 10.80
C ASN A 196 -6.00 24.65 10.04
N THR A 197 -6.06 24.28 8.76
CA THR A 197 -7.29 24.36 7.95
C THR A 197 -8.37 23.45 8.53
N TYR A 198 -8.02 22.20 8.85
CA TYR A 198 -8.94 21.26 9.46
C TYR A 198 -9.52 21.76 10.77
N LYS A 199 -8.67 22.29 11.67
CA LYS A 199 -9.11 22.86 12.95
C LYS A 199 -9.99 24.11 12.78
N ALA A 200 -9.71 24.95 11.78
CA ALA A 200 -10.52 26.13 11.51
C ALA A 200 -11.93 25.76 11.04
N GLN A 201 -12.06 24.69 10.23
CA GLN A 201 -13.35 24.19 9.74
C GLN A 201 -14.15 23.44 10.80
N HIS A 202 -13.48 22.86 11.83
CA HIS A 202 -14.08 22.01 12.86
C HIS A 202 -14.03 22.64 14.27
N LYS A 203 -13.73 23.95 14.38
CA LYS A 203 -13.90 24.68 15.64
C LYS A 203 -15.39 24.72 15.97
N LYS A 204 -15.79 23.91 16.97
CA LYS A 204 -17.05 24.07 17.70
C LYS A 204 -16.93 25.18 18.72
#